data_5ba4f3e335b605a0784a920b3e9467dd
#
_entry.id   5ba4f3e335b605a0784a920b3e9467dd
#
_cell.length_a   1.000
_cell.length_b   1.000
_cell.length_c   1.000
_cell.angle_alpha   90.00
_cell.angle_beta   90.00
_cell.angle_gamma   90.00
#
_symmetry.space_group_name_H-M   'P 1'
#
loop_
_entity.id
_entity.type
_entity.pdbx_description
1 polymer ?
#
loop_
_entity_poly.entity_id
_entity_poly.type
_entity_poly.pdbx_seq_one_letter_code
_entity_poly.pdbx_strand_id
1 'polypeptide(L)'
;MRVNKRWFALLLLAAVLPLMMGCGFISKLRARDNLNKGVQAYTEQKYEEAAKFFEASIEQDPEFEVARMYLATTYSTQFVPGSPDPRSEQMAMKAIATFQDVVAKNPTSPNINAMLSVASLYYQLRKYDESKEWCRKIQQIDPQNAESLYRIAVINFDDSLAKTGLQGENVEFLNADEKAQTLQNIEEALKCLDQALKIKPDYFDAMEYQNLLWREKAKFEKDEQTKQEIIREADKVAQRALALRLKAQEEEAKKPKKLGTK
;
A
#
# COMPACT_ATOMS: atom_id res chain seq x y z
N MET A 1 20.81 69.25 4.29
CA MET A 1 19.65 68.35 4.10
C MET A 1 19.71 67.22 5.11
N ARG A 2 18.87 67.19 6.14
CA ARG A 2 18.80 66.08 7.14
C ARG A 2 17.95 64.96 6.54
N VAL A 3 18.57 63.95 6.01
CA VAL A 3 17.88 62.74 5.58
C VAL A 3 17.28 62.05 6.82
N ASN A 4 15.96 61.91 6.83
CA ASN A 4 15.19 61.41 7.97
C ASN A 4 15.52 59.92 8.20
N LYS A 5 16.15 59.58 9.34
CA LYS A 5 16.56 58.21 9.72
C LYS A 5 15.42 57.18 9.55
N ARG A 6 14.16 57.64 9.62
CA ARG A 6 12.96 56.78 9.40
C ARG A 6 12.82 56.32 7.95
N TRP A 7 13.23 57.13 6.97
CA TRP A 7 13.19 56.75 5.54
C TRP A 7 14.30 55.79 5.17
N PHE A 8 15.46 55.88 5.81
CA PHE A 8 16.56 54.93 5.63
C PHE A 8 16.22 53.56 6.20
N ALA A 9 15.51 53.48 7.34
CA ALA A 9 15.06 52.24 7.94
C ALA A 9 13.99 51.56 7.07
N LEU A 10 13.08 52.33 6.47
CA LEU A 10 12.03 51.81 5.56
C LEU A 10 12.61 51.29 4.23
N LEU A 11 13.66 51.99 3.69
CA LEU A 11 14.35 51.52 2.49
C LEU A 11 15.18 50.26 2.73
N LEU A 12 15.81 50.11 3.90
CA LEU A 12 16.51 48.91 4.31
C LEU A 12 15.51 47.73 4.52
N LEU A 13 14.36 47.97 5.11
CA LEU A 13 13.31 46.93 5.28
C LEU A 13 12.75 46.48 3.92
N ALA A 14 12.52 47.41 2.98
CA ALA A 14 12.05 47.14 1.63
C ALA A 14 13.08 46.38 0.75
N ALA A 15 14.37 46.51 1.04
CA ALA A 15 15.44 45.79 0.34
C ALA A 15 15.68 44.36 0.88
N VAL A 16 15.31 44.07 2.14
CA VAL A 16 15.49 42.76 2.78
C VAL A 16 14.33 41.81 2.46
N LEU A 17 13.10 42.34 2.29
CA LEU A 17 11.92 41.50 1.97
C LEU A 17 12.10 40.67 0.66
N PRO A 18 12.53 41.21 -0.47
CA PRO A 18 12.69 40.41 -1.70
C PRO A 18 13.83 39.38 -1.63
N LEU A 19 14.82 39.57 -0.77
CA LEU A 19 15.88 38.58 -0.55
C LEU A 19 15.39 37.33 0.18
N MET A 20 14.47 37.47 1.11
CA MET A 20 13.86 36.33 1.80
C MET A 20 12.89 35.54 0.89
N MET A 21 12.15 36.20 0.02
CA MET A 21 11.25 35.54 -0.97
C MET A 21 12.06 34.81 -2.06
N GLY A 22 13.25 35.30 -2.44
CA GLY A 22 14.11 34.68 -3.43
C GLY A 22 14.72 33.35 -2.98
N CYS A 23 15.08 33.22 -1.71
CA CYS A 23 15.67 31.99 -1.17
C CYS A 23 14.71 30.79 -1.22
N GLY A 24 13.43 30.98 -0.87
CA GLY A 24 12.42 29.92 -0.90
C GLY A 24 12.10 29.43 -2.32
N PHE A 25 12.12 30.32 -3.31
CA PHE A 25 11.91 29.94 -4.70
C PHE A 25 13.09 29.13 -5.27
N ILE A 26 14.31 29.56 -4.97
CA ILE A 26 15.52 28.86 -5.42
C ILE A 26 15.63 27.47 -4.78
N SER A 27 15.28 27.32 -3.48
CA SER A 27 15.31 26.02 -2.82
C SER A 27 14.29 25.06 -3.43
N LYS A 28 13.08 25.52 -3.76
CA LYS A 28 12.07 24.70 -4.47
C LYS A 28 12.51 24.28 -5.87
N LEU A 29 13.21 25.13 -6.61
CA LEU A 29 13.81 24.76 -7.91
C LEU A 29 14.88 23.68 -7.75
N ARG A 30 15.76 23.81 -6.75
CA ARG A 30 16.78 22.80 -6.44
C ARG A 30 16.14 21.48 -5.99
N ALA A 31 15.08 21.55 -5.20
CA ALA A 31 14.32 20.35 -4.81
C ALA A 31 13.79 19.59 -6.03
N ARG A 32 13.22 20.30 -7.01
CA ARG A 32 12.73 19.68 -8.26
C ARG A 32 13.86 19.13 -9.13
N ASP A 33 15.00 19.84 -9.21
CA ASP A 33 16.17 19.34 -9.94
C ASP A 33 16.70 18.05 -9.32
N ASN A 34 16.82 18.00 -8.00
CA ASN A 34 17.20 16.79 -7.27
C ASN A 34 16.17 15.67 -7.44
N LEU A 35 14.86 15.97 -7.40
CA LEU A 35 13.84 14.98 -7.69
C LEU A 35 14.05 14.35 -9.08
N ASN A 36 14.26 15.16 -10.12
CA ASN A 36 14.45 14.66 -11.49
C ASN A 36 15.69 13.77 -11.61
N LYS A 37 16.81 14.17 -10.98
CA LYS A 37 18.05 13.37 -10.90
C LYS A 37 17.80 12.04 -10.18
N GLY A 38 17.05 12.09 -9.08
CA GLY A 38 16.63 10.89 -8.33
C GLY A 38 15.79 9.95 -9.17
N VAL A 39 14.82 10.47 -9.92
CA VAL A 39 13.98 9.66 -10.82
C VAL A 39 14.82 9.03 -11.94
N GLN A 40 15.76 9.76 -12.51
CA GLN A 40 16.69 9.22 -13.50
C GLN A 40 17.52 8.09 -12.91
N ALA A 41 18.17 8.29 -11.75
CA ALA A 41 18.97 7.27 -11.08
C ALA A 41 18.12 6.04 -10.70
N TYR A 42 16.87 6.23 -10.25
CA TYR A 42 15.91 5.15 -9.98
C TYR A 42 15.60 4.33 -11.23
N THR A 43 15.37 4.98 -12.36
CA THR A 43 15.10 4.31 -13.65
C THR A 43 16.31 3.51 -14.13
N GLU A 44 17.52 3.98 -13.84
CA GLU A 44 18.78 3.29 -14.08
C GLU A 44 19.10 2.19 -13.03
N GLN A 45 18.18 1.93 -12.10
CA GLN A 45 18.30 0.98 -10.98
C GLN A 45 19.46 1.30 -10.00
N LYS A 46 19.93 2.54 -9.98
CA LYS A 46 20.95 3.07 -9.04
C LYS A 46 20.27 3.55 -7.76
N TYR A 47 19.68 2.61 -7.00
CA TYR A 47 18.77 2.95 -5.89
C TYR A 47 19.43 3.73 -4.75
N GLU A 48 20.70 3.46 -4.45
CA GLU A 48 21.44 4.21 -3.42
C GLU A 48 21.70 5.67 -3.83
N GLU A 49 21.98 5.89 -5.11
CA GLU A 49 22.16 7.24 -5.67
C GLU A 49 20.81 7.96 -5.74
N ALA A 50 19.77 7.28 -6.19
CA ALA A 50 18.41 7.81 -6.21
C ALA A 50 17.96 8.29 -4.82
N ALA A 51 18.18 7.48 -3.78
CA ALA A 51 17.85 7.84 -2.41
C ALA A 51 18.54 9.13 -1.97
N LYS A 52 19.85 9.31 -2.25
CA LYS A 52 20.59 10.53 -1.92
C LYS A 52 20.01 11.78 -2.60
N PHE A 53 19.60 11.66 -3.87
CA PHE A 53 18.97 12.77 -4.58
C PHE A 53 17.59 13.10 -4.01
N PHE A 54 16.78 12.10 -3.64
CA PHE A 54 15.49 12.35 -3.00
C PHE A 54 15.64 12.95 -1.61
N GLU A 55 16.61 12.50 -0.80
CA GLU A 55 16.97 13.12 0.49
C GLU A 55 17.37 14.59 0.32
N ALA A 56 18.27 14.88 -0.63
CA ALA A 56 18.66 16.25 -0.96
C ALA A 56 17.48 17.11 -1.46
N SER A 57 16.52 16.50 -2.17
CA SER A 57 15.28 17.16 -2.58
C SER A 57 14.44 17.57 -1.37
N ILE A 58 14.27 16.67 -0.40
CA ILE A 58 13.51 16.88 0.84
C ILE A 58 14.21 17.92 1.75
N GLU A 59 15.53 17.94 1.81
CA GLU A 59 16.29 18.98 2.53
C GLU A 59 16.03 20.38 1.96
N GLN A 60 15.92 20.51 0.63
CA GLN A 60 15.64 21.79 -0.02
C GLN A 60 14.17 22.23 0.12
N ASP A 61 13.23 21.30 0.12
CA ASP A 61 11.82 21.56 0.32
C ASP A 61 11.20 20.48 1.23
N PRO A 62 11.17 20.71 2.55
CA PRO A 62 10.63 19.76 3.52
C PRO A 62 9.14 19.44 3.34
N GLU A 63 8.39 20.20 2.57
CA GLU A 63 6.97 19.93 2.27
C GLU A 63 6.78 19.23 0.93
N PHE A 64 7.87 18.84 0.24
CA PHE A 64 7.78 18.20 -1.05
C PHE A 64 7.40 16.70 -0.92
N GLU A 65 6.12 16.42 -0.77
CA GLU A 65 5.55 15.07 -0.57
C GLU A 65 6.00 14.09 -1.67
N VAL A 66 6.02 14.53 -2.93
CA VAL A 66 6.41 13.69 -4.07
C VAL A 66 7.82 13.12 -3.89
N ALA A 67 8.79 13.92 -3.41
CA ALA A 67 10.15 13.44 -3.17
C ALA A 67 10.20 12.38 -2.06
N ARG A 68 9.38 12.55 -0.98
CA ARG A 68 9.25 11.53 0.07
C ARG A 68 8.63 10.24 -0.44
N MET A 69 7.60 10.33 -1.27
CA MET A 69 6.98 9.15 -1.88
C MET A 69 8.00 8.38 -2.73
N TYR A 70 8.79 9.06 -3.54
CA TYR A 70 9.86 8.42 -4.32
C TYR A 70 10.97 7.83 -3.43
N LEU A 71 11.37 8.51 -2.37
CA LEU A 71 12.35 7.99 -1.41
C LEU A 71 11.85 6.70 -0.75
N ALA A 72 10.61 6.72 -0.24
CA ALA A 72 9.99 5.55 0.37
C ALA A 72 9.87 4.38 -0.62
N THR A 73 9.46 4.67 -1.86
CA THR A 73 9.38 3.68 -2.93
C THR A 73 10.78 3.12 -3.25
N THR A 74 11.80 3.97 -3.27
CA THR A 74 13.20 3.54 -3.52
C THR A 74 13.69 2.57 -2.45
N TYR A 75 13.39 2.82 -1.18
CA TYR A 75 13.70 1.87 -0.11
C TYR A 75 12.87 0.58 -0.22
N SER A 76 11.57 0.69 -0.52
CA SER A 76 10.68 -0.46 -0.72
C SER A 76 11.16 -1.38 -1.85
N THR A 77 11.67 -0.82 -2.95
CA THR A 77 12.18 -1.60 -4.10
C THR A 77 13.42 -2.42 -3.74
N GLN A 78 14.18 -2.03 -2.73
CA GLN A 78 15.37 -2.75 -2.26
C GLN A 78 15.05 -3.83 -1.23
N PHE A 79 13.81 -3.91 -0.79
CA PHE A 79 13.36 -4.97 0.10
C PHE A 79 13.00 -6.23 -0.69
N VAL A 80 13.56 -7.36 -0.27
CA VAL A 80 13.26 -8.69 -0.80
C VAL A 80 12.67 -9.53 0.32
N PRO A 81 11.38 -9.86 0.29
CA PRO A 81 10.73 -10.67 1.32
C PRO A 81 11.43 -12.01 1.51
N GLY A 82 11.69 -12.38 2.77
CA GLY A 82 12.36 -13.64 3.10
C GLY A 82 13.87 -13.68 2.81
N SER A 83 14.47 -12.57 2.38
CA SER A 83 15.92 -12.48 2.21
C SER A 83 16.65 -12.71 3.53
N PRO A 84 17.74 -13.51 3.56
CA PRO A 84 18.58 -13.65 4.73
C PRO A 84 19.48 -12.42 4.98
N ASP A 85 19.58 -11.47 4.05
CA ASP A 85 20.36 -10.24 4.21
C ASP A 85 19.62 -9.27 5.14
N PRO A 86 20.17 -8.95 6.32
CA PRO A 86 19.54 -8.01 7.26
C PRO A 86 19.29 -6.62 6.66
N ARG A 87 20.04 -6.21 5.63
CA ARG A 87 19.83 -4.94 4.94
C ARG A 87 18.49 -4.88 4.24
N SER A 88 17.98 -6.02 3.78
CA SER A 88 16.67 -6.11 3.13
C SER A 88 15.56 -5.65 4.08
N GLU A 89 15.49 -6.20 5.30
CA GLU A 89 14.51 -5.78 6.31
C GLU A 89 14.70 -4.32 6.74
N GLN A 90 15.97 -3.86 6.86
CA GLN A 90 16.25 -2.45 7.14
C GLN A 90 15.67 -1.52 6.06
N MET A 91 15.72 -1.92 4.79
CA MET A 91 15.11 -1.12 3.71
C MET A 91 13.60 -1.09 3.83
N ALA A 92 12.95 -2.20 4.17
CA ALA A 92 11.51 -2.21 4.45
C ALA A 92 11.14 -1.27 5.60
N MET A 93 11.89 -1.29 6.70
CA MET A 93 11.64 -0.42 7.85
C MET A 93 11.87 1.07 7.52
N LYS A 94 12.89 1.40 6.72
CA LYS A 94 13.10 2.77 6.20
C LYS A 94 11.96 3.21 5.31
N ALA A 95 11.48 2.34 4.42
CA ALA A 95 10.33 2.62 3.57
C ALA A 95 9.07 2.89 4.40
N ILE A 96 8.78 2.04 5.38
CA ILE A 96 7.66 2.21 6.30
C ILE A 96 7.74 3.56 7.02
N ALA A 97 8.88 3.88 7.63
CA ALA A 97 9.06 5.14 8.35
C ALA A 97 8.85 6.36 7.43
N THR A 98 9.37 6.29 6.20
CA THR A 98 9.24 7.38 5.23
C THR A 98 7.80 7.54 4.72
N PHE A 99 7.07 6.45 4.46
CA PHE A 99 5.64 6.51 4.13
C PHE A 99 4.80 7.02 5.30
N GLN A 100 5.13 6.63 6.53
CA GLN A 100 4.45 7.16 7.73
C GLN A 100 4.68 8.67 7.90
N ASP A 101 5.87 9.19 7.57
CA ASP A 101 6.14 10.63 7.55
C ASP A 101 5.26 11.35 6.50
N VAL A 102 5.05 10.75 5.32
CA VAL A 102 4.10 11.29 4.32
C VAL A 102 2.68 11.38 4.91
N VAL A 103 2.22 10.33 5.58
CA VAL A 103 0.87 10.30 6.20
C VAL A 103 0.74 11.35 7.30
N ALA A 104 1.78 11.50 8.15
CA ALA A 104 1.79 12.43 9.28
C ALA A 104 1.82 13.90 8.86
N LYS A 105 2.35 14.21 7.68
CA LYS A 105 2.42 15.58 7.14
C LYS A 105 1.04 16.17 6.83
N ASN A 106 0.06 15.36 6.50
CA ASN A 106 -1.30 15.82 6.22
C ASN A 106 -2.35 14.97 6.96
N PRO A 107 -2.48 15.15 8.29
CA PRO A 107 -3.35 14.30 9.10
C PRO A 107 -4.85 14.48 8.81
N THR A 108 -5.25 15.61 8.22
CA THR A 108 -6.65 15.89 7.86
C THR A 108 -7.06 15.29 6.51
N SER A 109 -6.08 15.01 5.64
CA SER A 109 -6.28 14.37 4.34
C SER A 109 -5.06 13.49 4.02
N PRO A 110 -4.88 12.39 4.75
CA PRO A 110 -3.67 11.57 4.63
C PRO A 110 -3.61 10.87 3.28
N ASN A 111 -2.40 10.67 2.80
CA ASN A 111 -2.15 9.98 1.54
C ASN A 111 -2.48 8.48 1.67
N ILE A 112 -3.62 8.07 1.12
CA ILE A 112 -4.10 6.67 1.16
C ILE A 112 -3.11 5.70 0.49
N ASN A 113 -2.43 6.12 -0.59
CA ASN A 113 -1.44 5.27 -1.25
C ASN A 113 -0.23 5.02 -0.36
N ALA A 114 0.22 6.01 0.41
CA ALA A 114 1.26 5.82 1.42
C ALA A 114 0.80 4.85 2.51
N MET A 115 -0.44 4.98 2.99
CA MET A 115 -1.01 4.06 3.99
C MET A 115 -1.11 2.62 3.46
N LEU A 116 -1.55 2.42 2.22
CA LEU A 116 -1.59 1.12 1.55
C LEU A 116 -0.18 0.52 1.39
N SER A 117 0.82 1.36 1.08
CA SER A 117 2.21 0.93 0.99
C SER A 117 2.75 0.46 2.34
N VAL A 118 2.44 1.16 3.44
CA VAL A 118 2.79 0.74 4.81
C VAL A 118 2.13 -0.60 5.14
N ALA A 119 0.82 -0.75 4.87
CA ALA A 119 0.11 -2.01 5.10
C ALA A 119 0.72 -3.16 4.29
N SER A 120 1.09 -2.91 3.03
CA SER A 120 1.73 -3.90 2.16
C SER A 120 3.09 -4.34 2.69
N LEU A 121 3.92 -3.41 3.13
CA LEU A 121 5.24 -3.73 3.68
C LEU A 121 5.13 -4.53 4.99
N TYR A 122 4.22 -4.17 5.89
CA TYR A 122 3.96 -4.96 7.09
C TYR A 122 3.48 -6.38 6.76
N TYR A 123 2.59 -6.54 5.77
CA TYR A 123 2.18 -7.85 5.30
C TYR A 123 3.36 -8.69 4.79
N GLN A 124 4.22 -8.12 3.94
CA GLN A 124 5.41 -8.79 3.41
C GLN A 124 6.44 -9.15 4.49
N LEU A 125 6.49 -8.37 5.57
CA LEU A 125 7.27 -8.66 6.79
C LEU A 125 6.60 -9.69 7.71
N ARG A 126 5.44 -10.24 7.34
CA ARG A 126 4.58 -11.12 8.16
C ARG A 126 4.10 -10.48 9.47
N LYS A 127 4.11 -9.17 9.57
CA LYS A 127 3.54 -8.36 10.65
C LYS A 127 2.07 -8.12 10.35
N TYR A 128 1.27 -9.18 10.47
CA TYR A 128 -0.12 -9.21 9.99
C TYR A 128 -1.04 -8.28 10.78
N ASP A 129 -0.83 -8.15 12.08
CA ASP A 129 -1.66 -7.29 12.92
C ASP A 129 -1.44 -5.81 12.59
N GLU A 130 -0.19 -5.38 12.41
CA GLU A 130 0.14 -4.02 12.00
C GLU A 130 -0.41 -3.72 10.59
N SER A 131 -0.33 -4.69 9.68
CA SER A 131 -0.90 -4.55 8.34
C SER A 131 -2.43 -4.36 8.39
N LYS A 132 -3.16 -5.18 9.17
CA LYS A 132 -4.60 -5.03 9.39
C LYS A 132 -4.96 -3.70 10.05
N GLU A 133 -4.17 -3.25 11.02
CA GLU A 133 -4.38 -1.95 11.68
C GLU A 133 -4.33 -0.79 10.66
N TRP A 134 -3.35 -0.78 9.76
CA TRP A 134 -3.27 0.23 8.71
C TRP A 134 -4.44 0.15 7.73
N CYS A 135 -4.87 -1.05 7.35
CA CYS A 135 -6.06 -1.22 6.52
C CYS A 135 -7.33 -0.69 7.21
N ARG A 136 -7.49 -0.94 8.53
CA ARG A 136 -8.62 -0.40 9.30
C ARG A 136 -8.58 1.13 9.42
N LYS A 137 -7.39 1.73 9.58
CA LYS A 137 -7.23 3.20 9.51
C LYS A 137 -7.68 3.76 8.17
N ILE A 138 -7.34 3.08 7.07
CA ILE A 138 -7.82 3.46 5.73
C ILE A 138 -9.35 3.40 5.68
N GLN A 139 -9.98 2.33 6.19
CA GLN A 139 -11.45 2.20 6.20
C GLN A 139 -12.16 3.29 7.03
N GLN A 140 -11.52 3.82 8.05
CA GLN A 140 -12.07 4.96 8.82
C GLN A 140 -12.08 6.26 8.02
N ILE A 141 -11.12 6.44 7.11
CA ILE A 141 -10.94 7.65 6.29
C ILE A 141 -11.71 7.52 4.97
N ASP A 142 -11.59 6.38 4.33
CA ASP A 142 -12.21 6.03 3.05
C ASP A 142 -12.91 4.66 3.13
N PRO A 143 -14.18 4.62 3.58
CA PRO A 143 -14.95 3.37 3.66
C PRO A 143 -15.20 2.70 2.32
N GLN A 144 -14.98 3.41 1.19
CA GLN A 144 -15.13 2.89 -0.16
C GLN A 144 -13.80 2.34 -0.73
N ASN A 145 -12.78 2.20 0.09
CA ASN A 145 -11.50 1.65 -0.34
C ASN A 145 -11.54 0.12 -0.43
N ALA A 146 -11.86 -0.40 -1.60
CA ALA A 146 -11.95 -1.84 -1.84
C ALA A 146 -10.61 -2.58 -1.63
N GLU A 147 -9.47 -1.91 -1.87
CA GLU A 147 -8.12 -2.51 -1.73
C GLU A 147 -7.79 -2.85 -0.27
N SER A 148 -8.11 -1.97 0.68
CA SER A 148 -7.86 -2.23 2.10
C SER A 148 -8.76 -3.34 2.66
N LEU A 149 -10.02 -3.43 2.20
CA LEU A 149 -10.92 -4.55 2.52
C LEU A 149 -10.37 -5.89 1.99
N TYR A 150 -9.97 -5.90 0.73
CA TYR A 150 -9.34 -7.05 0.09
C TYR A 150 -8.10 -7.50 0.87
N ARG A 151 -7.23 -6.57 1.27
CA ARG A 151 -6.00 -6.87 2.01
C ARG A 151 -6.25 -7.49 3.38
N ILE A 152 -7.27 -7.02 4.12
CA ILE A 152 -7.70 -7.67 5.37
C ILE A 152 -8.07 -9.13 5.11
N ALA A 153 -8.80 -9.39 4.03
CA ALA A 153 -9.22 -10.75 3.70
C ALA A 153 -8.05 -11.66 3.31
N VAL A 154 -7.09 -11.16 2.54
CA VAL A 154 -5.85 -11.88 2.19
C VAL A 154 -5.08 -12.28 3.45
N ILE A 155 -4.88 -11.35 4.39
CA ILE A 155 -4.17 -11.62 5.65
C ILE A 155 -4.89 -12.70 6.47
N ASN A 156 -6.22 -12.61 6.59
CA ASN A 156 -7.01 -13.57 7.35
C ASN A 156 -7.01 -14.96 6.67
N PHE A 157 -6.99 -15.00 5.33
CA PHE A 157 -6.81 -16.25 4.59
C PHE A 157 -5.46 -16.90 4.88
N ASP A 158 -4.36 -16.14 4.78
CA ASP A 158 -3.01 -16.66 5.03
C ASP A 158 -2.84 -17.18 6.46
N ASP A 159 -3.39 -16.45 7.46
CA ASP A 159 -3.39 -16.89 8.86
C ASP A 159 -4.21 -18.17 9.03
N SER A 160 -5.37 -18.27 8.40
CA SER A 160 -6.22 -19.45 8.46
C SER A 160 -5.53 -20.67 7.82
N LEU A 161 -5.00 -20.48 6.61
CA LEU A 161 -4.30 -21.55 5.88
C LEU A 161 -3.07 -22.09 6.64
N ALA A 162 -2.31 -21.18 7.28
CA ALA A 162 -1.16 -21.57 8.09
C ALA A 162 -1.56 -22.45 9.30
N LYS A 163 -2.76 -22.23 9.87
CA LYS A 163 -3.28 -22.99 10.99
C LYS A 163 -3.94 -24.31 10.57
N THR A 164 -4.73 -24.28 9.50
CA THR A 164 -5.53 -25.43 9.07
C THR A 164 -4.75 -26.43 8.23
N GLY A 165 -3.68 -26.01 7.56
CA GLY A 165 -2.99 -26.78 6.52
C GLY A 165 -3.72 -26.75 5.19
N LEU A 166 -3.06 -27.20 4.13
CA LEU A 166 -3.56 -27.06 2.76
C LEU A 166 -4.86 -27.86 2.53
N GLN A 167 -4.95 -29.06 3.08
CA GLN A 167 -6.10 -29.95 2.98
C GLN A 167 -6.99 -29.97 4.22
N GLY A 168 -6.70 -29.14 5.22
CA GLY A 168 -7.37 -29.14 6.50
C GLY A 168 -6.84 -30.19 7.49
N GLU A 169 -5.68 -30.75 7.20
CA GLU A 169 -5.02 -31.81 7.97
C GLU A 169 -4.73 -31.42 9.41
N ASN A 170 -4.63 -30.11 9.69
CA ASN A 170 -4.34 -29.61 11.03
C ASN A 170 -5.60 -29.22 11.84
N VAL A 171 -6.79 -29.20 11.23
CA VAL A 171 -8.04 -28.72 11.88
C VAL A 171 -8.35 -29.50 13.15
N GLU A 172 -8.13 -30.81 13.17
CA GLU A 172 -8.40 -31.64 14.35
C GLU A 172 -7.44 -31.37 15.52
N PHE A 173 -6.25 -30.83 15.25
CA PHE A 173 -5.26 -30.50 16.27
C PHE A 173 -5.48 -29.10 16.90
N LEU A 174 -6.32 -28.25 16.28
CA LEU A 174 -6.67 -26.96 16.85
C LEU A 174 -7.58 -27.17 18.09
N ASN A 175 -7.31 -26.45 19.16
CA ASN A 175 -8.21 -26.41 20.29
C ASN A 175 -9.50 -25.61 19.98
N ALA A 176 -10.44 -25.57 20.92
CA ALA A 176 -11.74 -24.92 20.70
C ALA A 176 -11.64 -23.42 20.45
N ASP A 177 -10.75 -22.75 21.17
CA ASP A 177 -10.55 -21.28 21.03
C ASP A 177 -9.86 -20.95 19.70
N GLU A 178 -8.87 -21.72 19.29
CA GLU A 178 -8.21 -21.58 18.00
C GLU A 178 -9.16 -21.80 16.83
N LYS A 179 -10.04 -22.84 16.91
CA LYS A 179 -11.09 -23.09 15.91
C LYS A 179 -12.05 -21.90 15.82
N ALA A 180 -12.54 -21.42 16.97
CA ALA A 180 -13.47 -20.30 17.03
C ALA A 180 -12.85 -19.01 16.44
N GLN A 181 -11.61 -18.69 16.83
CA GLN A 181 -10.90 -17.52 16.34
C GLN A 181 -10.64 -17.60 14.84
N THR A 182 -10.22 -18.78 14.33
CA THR A 182 -9.97 -18.98 12.90
C THR A 182 -11.24 -18.81 12.09
N LEU A 183 -12.37 -19.40 12.55
CA LEU A 183 -13.68 -19.21 11.91
C LEU A 183 -14.11 -17.73 11.92
N GLN A 184 -13.91 -17.03 13.03
CA GLN A 184 -14.20 -15.60 13.13
C GLN A 184 -13.39 -14.79 12.11
N ASN A 185 -12.09 -15.09 11.96
CA ASN A 185 -11.23 -14.44 10.97
C ASN A 185 -11.69 -14.72 9.53
N ILE A 186 -12.09 -15.95 9.23
CA ILE A 186 -12.66 -16.31 7.92
C ILE A 186 -13.96 -15.53 7.65
N GLU A 187 -14.84 -15.40 8.64
CA GLU A 187 -16.08 -14.65 8.49
C GLU A 187 -15.86 -13.14 8.34
N GLU A 188 -14.90 -12.55 9.07
CA GLU A 188 -14.46 -11.16 8.85
C GLU A 188 -13.97 -10.97 7.41
N ALA A 189 -13.13 -11.88 6.93
CA ALA A 189 -12.58 -11.85 5.58
C ALA A 189 -13.66 -11.91 4.51
N LEU A 190 -14.61 -12.85 4.61
CA LEU A 190 -15.73 -12.96 3.68
C LEU A 190 -16.60 -11.70 3.65
N LYS A 191 -16.87 -11.09 4.82
CA LYS A 191 -17.58 -9.80 4.90
C LYS A 191 -16.81 -8.66 4.23
N CYS A 192 -15.50 -8.59 4.42
CA CYS A 192 -14.65 -7.61 3.75
C CYS A 192 -14.70 -7.78 2.22
N LEU A 193 -14.63 -9.01 1.72
CA LEU A 193 -14.70 -9.28 0.28
C LEU A 193 -16.09 -8.96 -0.30
N ASP A 194 -17.16 -9.28 0.41
CA ASP A 194 -18.52 -8.89 0.01
C ASP A 194 -18.66 -7.37 -0.14
N GLN A 195 -18.07 -6.61 0.78
CA GLN A 195 -18.05 -5.15 0.70
C GLN A 195 -17.17 -4.67 -0.47
N ALA A 196 -15.97 -5.22 -0.63
CA ALA A 196 -15.08 -4.90 -1.74
C ALA A 196 -15.74 -5.14 -3.10
N LEU A 197 -16.48 -6.24 -3.25
CA LEU A 197 -17.21 -6.60 -4.47
C LEU A 197 -18.48 -5.75 -4.70
N LYS A 198 -19.08 -5.18 -3.66
CA LYS A 198 -20.14 -4.16 -3.82
C LYS A 198 -19.59 -2.86 -4.36
N ILE A 199 -18.36 -2.46 -3.93
CA ILE A 199 -17.66 -1.26 -4.38
C ILE A 199 -17.13 -1.47 -5.80
N LYS A 200 -16.51 -2.63 -6.05
CA LYS A 200 -15.88 -2.98 -7.32
C LYS A 200 -16.36 -4.36 -7.80
N PRO A 201 -17.50 -4.43 -8.55
CA PRO A 201 -18.14 -5.70 -8.93
C PRO A 201 -17.32 -6.60 -9.88
N ASP A 202 -16.28 -6.07 -10.52
CA ASP A 202 -15.36 -6.75 -11.41
C ASP A 202 -13.98 -7.06 -10.78
N TYR A 203 -13.90 -6.98 -9.44
CA TYR A 203 -12.66 -7.25 -8.71
C TYR A 203 -12.42 -8.77 -8.64
N PHE A 204 -11.89 -9.35 -9.72
CA PHE A 204 -11.69 -10.81 -9.84
C PHE A 204 -10.73 -11.37 -8.79
N ASP A 205 -9.67 -10.62 -8.36
CA ASP A 205 -8.78 -11.08 -7.27
C ASP A 205 -9.55 -11.25 -5.95
N ALA A 206 -10.48 -10.33 -5.65
CA ALA A 206 -11.33 -10.45 -4.47
C ALA A 206 -12.26 -11.67 -4.55
N MET A 207 -12.77 -12.00 -5.73
CA MET A 207 -13.56 -13.22 -5.94
C MET A 207 -12.72 -14.49 -5.78
N GLU A 208 -11.47 -14.49 -6.25
CA GLU A 208 -10.57 -15.62 -6.06
C GLU A 208 -10.33 -15.90 -4.58
N TYR A 209 -10.03 -14.85 -3.78
CA TYR A 209 -9.90 -15.03 -2.34
C TYR A 209 -11.21 -15.37 -1.65
N GLN A 210 -12.35 -14.91 -2.14
CA GLN A 210 -13.66 -15.31 -1.64
C GLN A 210 -13.90 -16.82 -1.83
N ASN A 211 -13.58 -17.36 -3.02
CA ASN A 211 -13.59 -18.79 -3.28
C ASN A 211 -12.67 -19.57 -2.32
N LEU A 212 -11.43 -19.09 -2.12
CA LEU A 212 -10.47 -19.72 -1.22
C LEU A 212 -10.97 -19.74 0.24
N LEU A 213 -11.52 -18.62 0.72
CA LEU A 213 -12.07 -18.51 2.08
C LEU A 213 -13.31 -19.37 2.31
N TRP A 214 -14.19 -19.54 1.31
CA TRP A 214 -15.29 -20.50 1.39
C TRP A 214 -14.76 -21.93 1.56
N ARG A 215 -13.68 -22.29 0.84
CA ARG A 215 -13.03 -23.60 0.99
C ARG A 215 -12.34 -23.75 2.35
N GLU A 216 -11.73 -22.68 2.88
CA GLU A 216 -11.20 -22.67 4.25
C GLU A 216 -12.32 -22.92 5.27
N LYS A 217 -13.48 -22.26 5.13
CA LYS A 217 -14.64 -22.48 5.98
C LYS A 217 -15.13 -23.93 5.94
N ALA A 218 -15.16 -24.53 4.75
CA ALA A 218 -15.59 -25.91 4.55
C ALA A 218 -14.75 -26.96 5.30
N LYS A 219 -13.48 -26.64 5.64
CA LYS A 219 -12.61 -27.54 6.42
C LYS A 219 -13.12 -27.77 7.86
N PHE A 220 -13.91 -26.82 8.39
CA PHE A 220 -14.47 -26.89 9.73
C PHE A 220 -15.84 -27.56 9.79
N GLU A 221 -16.46 -27.77 8.62
CA GLU A 221 -17.81 -28.39 8.55
C GLU A 221 -17.72 -29.89 8.64
N LYS A 222 -18.52 -30.48 9.55
CA LYS A 222 -18.59 -31.93 9.78
C LYS A 222 -19.71 -32.60 8.99
N ASP A 223 -20.77 -31.85 8.71
CA ASP A 223 -21.86 -32.36 7.87
C ASP A 223 -21.49 -32.32 6.41
N GLU A 224 -21.40 -33.48 5.78
CA GLU A 224 -20.93 -33.59 4.40
C GLU A 224 -21.85 -32.86 3.40
N GLN A 225 -23.16 -32.82 3.66
CA GLN A 225 -24.10 -32.12 2.80
C GLN A 225 -23.85 -30.58 2.84
N THR A 226 -23.76 -30.03 4.03
CA THR A 226 -23.46 -28.60 4.25
C THR A 226 -22.08 -28.24 3.68
N LYS A 227 -21.09 -29.09 3.88
CA LYS A 227 -19.77 -28.92 3.30
C LYS A 227 -19.80 -28.83 1.78
N GLN A 228 -20.53 -29.71 1.11
CA GLN A 228 -20.71 -29.70 -0.34
C GLN A 228 -21.48 -28.47 -0.84
N GLU A 229 -22.41 -27.95 -0.04
CA GLU A 229 -23.12 -26.71 -0.36
C GLU A 229 -22.14 -25.50 -0.33
N ILE A 230 -21.30 -25.41 0.69
CA ILE A 230 -20.25 -24.38 0.80
C ILE A 230 -19.29 -24.45 -0.40
N ILE A 231 -18.83 -25.64 -0.77
CA ILE A 231 -17.94 -25.86 -1.92
C ILE A 231 -18.60 -25.44 -3.23
N ARG A 232 -19.91 -25.75 -3.42
CA ARG A 232 -20.63 -25.30 -4.62
C ARG A 232 -20.71 -23.77 -4.74
N GLU A 233 -20.89 -23.05 -3.63
CA GLU A 233 -20.86 -21.59 -3.65
C GLU A 233 -19.44 -21.07 -4.00
N ALA A 234 -18.39 -21.69 -3.43
CA ALA A 234 -17.01 -21.38 -3.81
C ALA A 234 -16.77 -21.57 -5.32
N ASP A 235 -17.25 -22.67 -5.91
CA ASP A 235 -17.12 -22.96 -7.34
C ASP A 235 -17.83 -21.93 -8.23
N LYS A 236 -19.01 -21.46 -7.85
CA LYS A 236 -19.73 -20.39 -8.58
C LYS A 236 -18.92 -19.10 -8.60
N VAL A 237 -18.34 -18.72 -7.47
CA VAL A 237 -17.49 -17.52 -7.38
C VAL A 237 -16.23 -17.67 -8.22
N ALA A 238 -15.58 -18.82 -8.17
CA ALA A 238 -14.39 -19.12 -8.99
C ALA A 238 -14.69 -19.04 -10.50
N GLN A 239 -15.81 -19.59 -10.94
CA GLN A 239 -16.23 -19.50 -12.35
C GLN A 239 -16.48 -18.06 -12.80
N ARG A 240 -17.10 -17.25 -11.94
CA ARG A 240 -17.32 -15.82 -12.21
C ARG A 240 -15.99 -15.06 -12.30
N ALA A 241 -15.06 -15.31 -11.39
CA ALA A 241 -13.72 -14.70 -11.40
C ALA A 241 -12.97 -15.03 -12.69
N LEU A 242 -12.99 -16.31 -13.10
CA LEU A 242 -12.36 -16.77 -14.34
C LEU A 242 -12.96 -16.08 -15.57
N ALA A 243 -14.29 -16.00 -15.65
CA ALA A 243 -14.97 -15.35 -16.78
C ALA A 243 -14.60 -13.86 -16.90
N LEU A 244 -14.53 -13.14 -15.77
CA LEU A 244 -14.12 -11.74 -15.75
C LEU A 244 -12.66 -11.56 -16.14
N ARG A 245 -11.77 -12.42 -15.65
CA ARG A 245 -10.33 -12.40 -16.02
C ARG A 245 -10.14 -12.63 -17.51
N LEU A 246 -10.79 -13.62 -18.09
CA LEU A 246 -10.71 -13.91 -19.53
C LEU A 246 -11.22 -12.73 -20.35
N LYS A 247 -12.35 -12.14 -19.95
CA LYS A 247 -12.87 -10.95 -20.61
C LYS A 247 -11.89 -9.77 -20.57
N ALA A 248 -11.29 -9.49 -19.41
CA ALA A 248 -10.29 -8.44 -19.26
C ALA A 248 -9.06 -8.68 -20.15
N GLN A 249 -8.58 -9.92 -20.25
CA GLN A 249 -7.47 -10.29 -21.12
C GLN A 249 -7.80 -10.10 -22.62
N GLU A 250 -9.02 -10.46 -23.04
CA GLU A 250 -9.48 -10.23 -24.41
C GLU A 250 -9.58 -8.75 -24.76
N GLU A 251 -10.05 -7.92 -23.81
CA GLU A 251 -10.13 -6.46 -23.99
C GLU A 251 -8.74 -5.84 -24.08
N GLU A 252 -7.79 -6.32 -23.28
CA GLU A 252 -6.41 -5.85 -23.32
C GLU A 252 -5.71 -6.25 -24.63
N ALA A 253 -5.92 -7.46 -25.12
CA ALA A 253 -5.39 -7.93 -26.38
C ALA A 253 -5.91 -7.16 -27.60
N LYS A 254 -7.11 -6.56 -27.50
CA LYS A 254 -7.72 -5.72 -28.55
C LYS A 254 -7.19 -4.28 -28.55
N LYS A 255 -6.51 -3.83 -27.49
CA LYS A 255 -5.92 -2.48 -27.45
C LYS A 255 -4.73 -2.40 -28.41
N PRO A 256 -4.66 -1.36 -29.28
CA PRO A 256 -3.53 -1.22 -30.20
C PRO A 256 -2.24 -1.12 -29.39
N LYS A 257 -1.25 -1.98 -29.69
CA LYS A 257 0.09 -1.87 -29.11
C LYS A 257 0.60 -0.46 -29.43
N LYS A 258 0.78 0.39 -28.42
CA LYS A 258 1.49 1.66 -28.60
C LYS A 258 2.87 1.33 -29.17
N LEU A 259 3.07 1.62 -30.46
CA LEU A 259 4.40 1.58 -31.06
C LEU A 259 5.29 2.50 -30.22
N GLY A 260 6.29 1.90 -29.58
CA GLY A 260 7.28 2.65 -28.84
C GLY A 260 7.94 3.64 -29.80
N THR A 261 7.74 4.91 -29.56
CA THR A 261 8.63 5.95 -30.11
C THR A 261 10.01 5.71 -29.53
N LYS A 262 10.92 5.32 -30.44
CA LYS A 262 12.36 5.22 -30.18
C LYS A 262 12.93 6.57 -29.78
#